data_7a24a2515dc45721ef4256b90d05dcbf
#
_entry.id   7a24a2515dc45721ef4256b90d05dcbf
#
_cell.length_a   1.000
_cell.length_b   1.000
_cell.length_c   1.000
_cell.angle_alpha   90.00
_cell.angle_beta   90.00
_cell.angle_gamma   90.00
#
_symmetry.space_group_name_H-M   'P 1'
#
loop_
_entity.id
_entity.type
_entity.pdbx_description
1 polymer ?
#
loop_
_entity_poly.entity_id
_entity_poly.type
_entity_poly.pdbx_seq_one_letter_code
_entity_poly.pdbx_strand_id
1 'polypeptide(L)'
;MLAGSVPKAVHSSFFYVLRENYRNFANTKFKQMITCDDAIIEKMVVHKVGNKVNNEPLKLSPSEFMLHGEIGNLLMKYFTTGFKSPLSYRLSGEVSAENNKIWRCAKTVFDNPMELYSQSLEIAEFLYNVSEHPNIKSGELYIALLSRCFVEGETVDALGIFKSENKETYLKVFPQGEGFDIESDSGININKLDKGCIIYNKEAEEGFVVQVVDVSNRSGEAAAFWTDSFLNIRQRQDAYFNTQHTINLCKGFVSEQLPEEYEINKADQAALLSKTADYLKDCKQFDLERFGDEVFGDDEMKQSFRSYREQYEKDYDMDFADNFTLSDEALRREQRYLRTILKLDKNFTVYIHGARNRVEHGEDSETGLKYYKFLYDQEK
;
A
#
# COMPACT_ATOMS: atom_id res chain seq x y z
N MET A 1 17.56 61.28 24.11
CA MET A 1 18.15 60.63 22.92
C MET A 1 18.97 59.44 23.40
N LEU A 2 18.47 58.27 23.30
CA LEU A 2 19.24 57.01 23.30
C LEU A 2 18.39 55.98 22.54
N ALA A 3 18.75 55.78 21.27
CA ALA A 3 18.17 54.76 20.44
C ALA A 3 18.91 53.44 20.71
N GLY A 4 18.25 52.48 21.32
CA GLY A 4 18.74 51.11 21.51
C GLY A 4 18.55 50.27 20.24
N SER A 5 19.65 49.88 19.61
CA SER A 5 19.70 49.00 18.46
C SER A 5 19.40 47.57 18.90
N VAL A 6 18.34 46.96 18.32
CA VAL A 6 18.01 45.54 18.44
C VAL A 6 18.93 44.72 17.53
N PRO A 7 19.56 43.63 17.99
CA PRO A 7 20.49 42.84 17.15
C PRO A 7 19.74 42.07 16.06
N LYS A 8 20.10 42.33 14.81
CA LYS A 8 19.58 41.63 13.60
C LYS A 8 19.99 40.14 13.42
N ALA A 9 20.71 39.56 14.38
CA ALA A 9 21.31 38.22 14.22
C ALA A 9 20.42 37.04 14.63
N VAL A 10 19.32 37.27 15.36
CA VAL A 10 18.47 36.14 15.88
C VAL A 10 17.40 35.72 14.87
N HIS A 11 17.03 36.57 13.92
CA HIS A 11 15.98 36.23 12.93
C HIS A 11 16.49 35.34 11.78
N SER A 12 17.78 35.36 11.46
CA SER A 12 18.31 34.59 10.31
C SER A 12 18.50 33.10 10.62
N SER A 13 18.88 32.76 11.83
CA SER A 13 19.09 31.32 12.20
C SER A 13 17.78 30.54 12.35
N PHE A 14 16.72 31.19 12.85
CA PHE A 14 15.42 30.55 13.01
C PHE A 14 14.74 30.24 11.65
N PHE A 15 14.86 31.14 10.70
CA PHE A 15 14.39 30.94 9.33
C PHE A 15 15.23 29.91 8.57
N TYR A 16 16.52 29.79 8.86
CA TYR A 16 17.38 28.78 8.24
C TYR A 16 17.03 27.37 8.74
N VAL A 17 16.86 27.19 10.05
CA VAL A 17 16.44 25.90 10.67
C VAL A 17 15.04 25.49 10.24
N LEU A 18 14.10 26.43 10.11
CA LEU A 18 12.76 26.12 9.58
C LEU A 18 12.82 25.74 8.10
N ARG A 19 13.68 26.36 7.31
CA ARG A 19 13.82 26.06 5.88
C ARG A 19 14.54 24.74 5.64
N GLU A 20 15.50 24.37 6.47
CA GLU A 20 16.14 23.06 6.44
C GLU A 20 15.20 21.95 6.92
N ASN A 21 14.46 22.18 7.99
CA ASN A 21 13.44 21.24 8.45
C ASN A 21 12.31 21.05 7.44
N TYR A 22 11.90 22.13 6.75
CA TYR A 22 10.88 22.06 5.69
C TYR A 22 11.43 21.35 4.44
N ARG A 23 12.70 21.59 4.05
CA ARG A 23 13.38 20.87 2.97
C ARG A 23 13.57 19.39 3.32
N ASN A 24 13.98 19.08 4.55
CA ASN A 24 14.16 17.70 5.00
C ASN A 24 12.82 16.97 5.12
N PHE A 25 11.76 17.65 5.57
CA PHE A 25 10.39 17.10 5.62
C PHE A 25 9.81 16.88 4.21
N ALA A 26 10.00 17.84 3.31
CA ALA A 26 9.61 17.69 1.91
C ALA A 26 10.42 16.58 1.23
N ASN A 27 11.74 16.54 1.40
CA ASN A 27 12.60 15.50 0.84
C ASN A 27 12.26 14.08 1.38
N THR A 28 11.93 13.98 2.68
CA THR A 28 11.53 12.66 3.25
C THR A 28 10.18 12.21 2.71
N LYS A 29 9.23 13.13 2.55
CA LYS A 29 7.90 12.84 1.98
C LYS A 29 7.99 12.48 0.48
N PHE A 30 8.83 13.18 -0.27
CA PHE A 30 9.11 12.85 -1.67
C PHE A 30 9.86 11.53 -1.83
N LYS A 31 10.70 11.14 -0.87
CA LYS A 31 11.51 9.92 -0.94
C LYS A 31 10.72 8.62 -0.82
N GLN A 32 9.45 8.68 -0.39
CA GLN A 32 8.57 7.51 -0.23
C GLN A 32 7.33 7.55 -1.15
N MET A 33 7.27 8.52 -2.06
CA MET A 33 6.10 8.70 -2.91
C MET A 33 6.29 8.02 -4.26
N ILE A 34 5.28 7.27 -4.68
CA ILE A 34 5.15 6.71 -6.04
C ILE A 34 3.91 7.36 -6.66
N THR A 35 4.08 8.05 -7.80
CA THR A 35 2.95 8.69 -8.50
C THR A 35 3.17 8.74 -10.01
N CYS A 36 2.06 8.69 -10.73
CA CYS A 36 1.99 8.90 -12.17
C CYS A 36 1.19 10.16 -12.54
N ASP A 37 1.11 11.18 -11.64
CA ASP A 37 0.30 12.38 -11.87
C ASP A 37 0.73 13.17 -13.11
N ASP A 38 2.04 13.21 -13.40
CA ASP A 38 2.62 13.87 -14.56
C ASP A 38 3.00 12.89 -15.69
N ALA A 39 2.62 11.62 -15.56
CA ALA A 39 2.97 10.60 -16.53
C ALA A 39 2.20 10.77 -17.85
N ILE A 40 2.85 10.38 -18.95
CA ILE A 40 2.26 10.37 -20.28
C ILE A 40 2.43 8.99 -20.93
N ILE A 41 1.49 8.62 -21.79
CA ILE A 41 1.57 7.41 -22.59
C ILE A 41 2.42 7.71 -23.83
N GLU A 42 3.59 7.09 -23.93
CA GLU A 42 4.46 7.20 -25.10
C GLU A 42 4.00 6.28 -26.23
N LYS A 43 3.67 5.04 -25.90
CA LYS A 43 3.22 3.99 -26.80
C LYS A 43 2.20 3.11 -26.11
N MET A 44 1.30 2.50 -26.87
CA MET A 44 0.31 1.59 -26.34
C MET A 44 -0.13 0.55 -27.36
N VAL A 45 -0.46 -0.65 -26.88
CA VAL A 45 -1.13 -1.71 -27.64
C VAL A 45 -2.38 -2.13 -26.91
N VAL A 46 -3.44 -2.45 -27.63
CA VAL A 46 -4.71 -2.92 -27.08
C VAL A 46 -5.02 -4.29 -27.65
N HIS A 47 -5.22 -5.28 -26.81
CA HIS A 47 -5.66 -6.62 -27.17
C HIS A 47 -7.02 -6.92 -26.54
N LYS A 48 -7.66 -8.02 -26.90
CA LYS A 48 -8.78 -8.57 -26.18
C LYS A 48 -8.43 -9.98 -25.71
N VAL A 49 -8.38 -10.17 -24.40
CA VAL A 49 -8.11 -11.46 -23.78
C VAL A 49 -9.42 -12.09 -23.32
N GLY A 50 -9.76 -13.22 -23.95
CA GLY A 50 -10.90 -14.04 -23.56
C GLY A 50 -10.56 -14.97 -22.41
N ASN A 51 -11.50 -15.90 -22.13
CA ASN A 51 -11.32 -16.97 -21.17
C ASN A 51 -11.34 -18.34 -21.89
N LYS A 52 -10.22 -19.05 -21.82
CA LYS A 52 -10.03 -20.34 -22.51
C LYS A 52 -11.04 -21.40 -22.07
N VAL A 53 -11.38 -21.44 -20.78
CA VAL A 53 -12.35 -22.39 -20.23
C VAL A 53 -13.77 -22.11 -20.74
N ASN A 54 -14.08 -20.84 -20.98
CA ASN A 54 -15.38 -20.41 -21.50
C ASN A 54 -15.43 -20.41 -23.05
N ASN A 55 -14.41 -20.91 -23.74
CA ASN A 55 -14.25 -20.88 -25.20
C ASN A 55 -14.27 -19.44 -25.79
N GLU A 56 -13.84 -18.45 -25.02
CA GLU A 56 -13.70 -17.08 -25.49
C GLU A 56 -12.30 -16.85 -26.07
N PRO A 57 -12.17 -16.36 -27.32
CA PRO A 57 -10.89 -16.28 -28.02
C PRO A 57 -10.00 -15.17 -27.52
N LEU A 58 -8.68 -15.35 -27.70
CA LEU A 58 -7.69 -14.29 -27.69
C LEU A 58 -7.74 -13.53 -29.05
N LYS A 59 -7.83 -12.21 -29.01
CA LYS A 59 -7.76 -11.33 -30.18
C LYS A 59 -6.60 -10.37 -30.04
N LEU A 60 -5.58 -10.53 -30.86
CA LEU A 60 -4.39 -9.69 -30.85
C LEU A 60 -4.55 -8.57 -31.89
N SER A 61 -4.18 -7.34 -31.52
CA SER A 61 -4.10 -6.22 -32.47
C SER A 61 -2.91 -6.39 -33.39
N PRO A 62 -3.00 -5.95 -34.64
CA PRO A 62 -1.92 -6.09 -35.63
C PRO A 62 -0.80 -5.05 -35.47
N SER A 63 -1.01 -4.01 -34.66
CA SER A 63 -0.07 -2.89 -34.48
C SER A 63 -0.29 -2.14 -33.18
N GLU A 64 0.62 -1.23 -32.86
CA GLU A 64 0.45 -0.23 -31.79
C GLU A 64 -0.78 0.64 -32.05
N PHE A 65 -1.41 1.10 -30.99
CA PHE A 65 -2.55 2.03 -31.04
C PHE A 65 -2.06 3.46 -31.21
N MET A 66 -2.62 4.15 -32.20
CA MET A 66 -2.32 5.58 -32.44
C MET A 66 -3.11 6.46 -31.47
N LEU A 67 -2.42 7.11 -30.55
CA LEU A 67 -3.01 8.08 -29.62
C LEU A 67 -3.37 9.37 -30.35
N HIS A 68 -4.63 9.78 -30.27
CA HIS A 68 -5.13 11.00 -30.91
C HIS A 68 -5.86 11.91 -29.90
N GLY A 69 -5.59 13.21 -29.95
CA GLY A 69 -6.31 14.23 -29.20
C GLY A 69 -6.35 13.98 -27.68
N GLU A 70 -7.53 14.11 -27.11
CA GLU A 70 -7.75 13.98 -25.66
C GLU A 70 -7.76 12.54 -25.13
N ILE A 71 -7.74 11.54 -26.03
CA ILE A 71 -7.80 10.12 -25.65
C ILE A 71 -6.66 9.73 -24.70
N GLY A 72 -5.45 10.23 -24.94
CA GLY A 72 -4.30 9.96 -24.08
C GLY A 72 -4.54 10.39 -22.63
N ASN A 73 -5.10 11.58 -22.41
CA ASN A 73 -5.40 12.10 -21.07
C ASN A 73 -6.52 11.30 -20.39
N LEU A 74 -7.55 10.90 -21.13
CA LEU A 74 -8.64 10.06 -20.60
C LEU A 74 -8.13 8.67 -20.20
N LEU A 75 -7.26 8.07 -21.02
CA LEU A 75 -6.64 6.78 -20.72
C LEU A 75 -5.70 6.89 -19.52
N MET A 76 -4.86 7.93 -19.41
CA MET A 76 -4.03 8.14 -18.22
C MET A 76 -4.87 8.26 -16.96
N LYS A 77 -5.95 9.05 -16.99
CA LYS A 77 -6.89 9.12 -15.86
C LYS A 77 -7.47 7.76 -15.51
N TYR A 78 -7.89 6.99 -16.51
CA TYR A 78 -8.45 5.64 -16.31
C TYR A 78 -7.41 4.69 -15.71
N PHE A 79 -6.21 4.65 -16.26
CA PHE A 79 -5.14 3.77 -15.84
C PHE A 79 -4.63 4.05 -14.42
N THR A 80 -4.65 5.32 -13.99
CA THR A 80 -4.14 5.70 -12.67
C THR A 80 -5.20 5.74 -11.57
N THR A 81 -6.49 5.70 -11.93
CA THR A 81 -7.61 5.95 -10.99
C THR A 81 -7.68 4.96 -9.82
N GLY A 82 -7.15 3.75 -9.95
CA GLY A 82 -7.19 2.70 -8.94
C GLY A 82 -5.99 2.66 -7.99
N PHE A 83 -4.87 3.30 -8.33
CA PHE A 83 -3.60 3.20 -7.61
C PHE A 83 -3.54 4.14 -6.40
N LYS A 84 -4.35 3.84 -5.38
CA LYS A 84 -4.45 4.61 -4.11
C LYS A 84 -3.80 3.90 -2.93
N SER A 85 -3.34 2.67 -3.13
CA SER A 85 -2.65 1.91 -2.10
C SER A 85 -1.19 2.35 -2.02
N PRO A 86 -0.63 2.52 -0.80
CA PRO A 86 0.80 2.77 -0.63
C PRO A 86 1.63 1.49 -0.75
N LEU A 87 0.98 0.34 -0.88
CA LEU A 87 1.66 -0.94 -1.01
C LEU A 87 2.39 -1.01 -2.34
N SER A 88 3.65 -1.39 -2.29
CA SER A 88 4.46 -1.72 -3.45
C SER A 88 4.87 -3.20 -3.42
N TYR A 89 5.14 -3.72 -4.58
CA TYR A 89 5.44 -5.14 -4.81
C TYR A 89 6.70 -5.26 -5.66
N ARG A 90 7.18 -6.49 -5.82
CA ARG A 90 8.24 -6.90 -6.75
C ARG A 90 7.76 -8.09 -7.55
N LEU A 91 8.12 -8.16 -8.82
CA LEU A 91 7.98 -9.38 -9.61
C LEU A 91 8.93 -10.44 -9.06
N SER A 92 8.42 -11.63 -8.85
CA SER A 92 9.15 -12.75 -8.25
C SER A 92 9.20 -13.93 -9.21
N GLY A 93 10.29 -14.68 -9.20
CA GLY A 93 10.42 -15.95 -9.91
C GLY A 93 10.82 -17.05 -8.94
N GLU A 94 10.91 -18.30 -9.41
CA GLU A 94 11.26 -19.46 -8.57
C GLU A 94 12.64 -19.37 -7.92
N VAL A 95 13.63 -18.81 -8.64
CA VAL A 95 15.01 -18.66 -8.17
C VAL A 95 15.41 -17.20 -8.10
N SER A 96 15.03 -16.42 -9.11
CA SER A 96 15.31 -14.99 -9.22
C SER A 96 14.17 -14.29 -9.98
N ALA A 97 14.13 -12.95 -9.92
CA ALA A 97 13.16 -12.15 -10.66
C ALA A 97 13.18 -12.44 -12.16
N GLU A 98 14.33 -12.76 -12.73
CA GLU A 98 14.52 -13.09 -14.16
C GLU A 98 13.73 -14.33 -14.60
N ASN A 99 13.36 -15.23 -13.69
CA ASN A 99 12.50 -16.37 -14.00
C ASN A 99 11.04 -15.97 -14.22
N ASN A 100 10.64 -14.76 -13.82
CA ASN A 100 9.31 -14.23 -14.03
C ASN A 100 9.11 -13.80 -15.50
N LYS A 101 8.05 -14.26 -16.14
CA LYS A 101 7.74 -13.93 -17.54
C LYS A 101 7.48 -12.43 -17.73
N ILE A 102 6.75 -11.80 -16.81
CA ILE A 102 6.41 -10.37 -16.91
C ILE A 102 7.64 -9.51 -16.68
N TRP A 103 8.54 -9.92 -15.78
CA TRP A 103 9.83 -9.24 -15.58
C TRP A 103 10.64 -9.19 -16.87
N ARG A 104 10.77 -10.34 -17.58
CA ARG A 104 11.51 -10.39 -18.87
C ARG A 104 10.88 -9.48 -19.92
N CYS A 105 9.56 -9.48 -20.03
CA CYS A 105 8.89 -8.60 -20.97
C CYS A 105 9.14 -7.12 -20.63
N ALA A 106 9.01 -6.74 -19.35
CA ALA A 106 9.26 -5.37 -18.88
C ALA A 106 10.72 -4.95 -19.12
N LYS A 107 11.69 -5.81 -18.76
CA LYS A 107 13.12 -5.55 -18.98
C LYS A 107 13.42 -5.33 -20.47
N THR A 108 12.87 -6.17 -21.34
CA THR A 108 13.06 -6.03 -22.80
C THR A 108 12.52 -4.69 -23.31
N VAL A 109 11.34 -4.26 -22.83
CA VAL A 109 10.75 -2.96 -23.23
C VAL A 109 11.57 -1.80 -22.71
N PHE A 110 12.08 -1.87 -21.48
CA PHE A 110 12.91 -0.80 -20.90
C PHE A 110 14.28 -0.70 -21.61
N ASP A 111 14.86 -1.82 -22.01
CA ASP A 111 16.12 -1.83 -22.77
C ASP A 111 15.91 -1.34 -24.21
N ASN A 112 14.76 -1.65 -24.83
CA ASN A 112 14.40 -1.22 -26.18
C ASN A 112 12.89 -0.95 -26.30
N PRO A 113 12.44 0.31 -26.22
CA PRO A 113 11.02 0.69 -26.35
C PRO A 113 10.35 0.28 -27.68
N MET A 114 11.11 -0.09 -28.70
CA MET A 114 10.56 -0.59 -29.98
C MET A 114 10.01 -2.01 -29.84
N GLU A 115 10.39 -2.73 -28.81
CA GLU A 115 9.91 -4.08 -28.53
C GLU A 115 8.54 -4.10 -27.83
N LEU A 116 7.94 -2.94 -27.53
CA LEU A 116 6.64 -2.90 -26.85
C LEU A 116 5.60 -3.76 -27.54
N TYR A 117 5.50 -3.68 -28.85
CA TYR A 117 4.52 -4.46 -29.62
C TYR A 117 4.77 -5.97 -29.50
N SER A 118 5.99 -6.44 -29.73
CA SER A 118 6.35 -7.86 -29.61
C SER A 118 6.12 -8.39 -28.20
N GLN A 119 6.51 -7.62 -27.18
CA GLN A 119 6.32 -8.00 -25.78
C GLN A 119 4.83 -7.96 -25.36
N SER A 120 4.03 -7.08 -25.96
CA SER A 120 2.59 -7.04 -25.69
C SER A 120 1.86 -8.32 -26.13
N LEU A 121 2.30 -8.93 -27.24
CA LEU A 121 1.79 -10.22 -27.70
C LEU A 121 2.10 -11.33 -26.68
N GLU A 122 3.35 -11.40 -26.23
CA GLU A 122 3.81 -12.36 -25.22
C GLU A 122 3.05 -12.22 -23.89
N ILE A 123 2.79 -10.99 -23.46
CA ILE A 123 2.01 -10.69 -22.23
C ILE A 123 0.55 -11.14 -22.40
N ALA A 124 -0.07 -10.83 -23.56
CA ALA A 124 -1.46 -11.18 -23.82
C ALA A 124 -1.67 -12.70 -23.94
N GLU A 125 -0.77 -13.41 -24.60
CA GLU A 125 -0.78 -14.87 -24.70
C GLU A 125 -0.57 -15.53 -23.34
N PHE A 126 0.36 -15.01 -22.54
CA PHE A 126 0.59 -15.52 -21.19
C PHE A 126 -0.62 -15.34 -20.31
N LEU A 127 -1.24 -14.14 -20.31
CA LEU A 127 -2.46 -13.88 -19.55
C LEU A 127 -3.60 -14.82 -19.98
N TYR A 128 -3.77 -15.05 -21.29
CA TYR A 128 -4.78 -15.98 -21.80
C TYR A 128 -4.53 -17.41 -21.33
N ASN A 129 -3.28 -17.84 -21.32
CA ASN A 129 -2.93 -19.21 -20.90
C ASN A 129 -3.15 -19.47 -19.42
N VAL A 130 -2.90 -18.48 -18.54
CA VAL A 130 -3.13 -18.61 -17.08
C VAL A 130 -4.56 -18.30 -16.67
N SER A 131 -5.43 -17.89 -17.61
CA SER A 131 -6.85 -17.60 -17.35
C SER A 131 -7.67 -18.92 -17.40
N GLU A 132 -7.42 -19.81 -16.44
CA GLU A 132 -8.00 -21.19 -16.43
C GLU A 132 -9.25 -21.33 -15.54
N HIS A 133 -9.65 -20.31 -14.78
CA HIS A 133 -10.82 -20.36 -13.93
C HIS A 133 -12.04 -19.73 -14.62
N PRO A 134 -13.25 -20.37 -14.61
CA PRO A 134 -14.42 -19.90 -15.37
C PRO A 134 -14.92 -18.50 -14.95
N ASN A 135 -14.64 -18.06 -13.72
CA ASN A 135 -15.04 -16.74 -13.23
C ASN A 135 -14.10 -15.62 -13.66
N ILE A 136 -12.99 -15.92 -14.32
CA ILE A 136 -12.09 -14.88 -14.89
C ILE A 136 -12.80 -14.31 -16.12
N LYS A 137 -13.12 -13.01 -16.06
CA LYS A 137 -13.85 -12.36 -17.14
C LYS A 137 -12.93 -12.04 -18.33
N SER A 138 -13.47 -12.11 -19.53
CA SER A 138 -12.83 -11.55 -20.73
C SER A 138 -12.79 -10.02 -20.64
N GLY A 139 -11.83 -9.41 -21.36
CA GLY A 139 -11.74 -7.95 -21.36
C GLY A 139 -10.69 -7.41 -22.31
N GLU A 140 -10.70 -6.10 -22.49
CA GLU A 140 -9.67 -5.37 -23.20
C GLU A 140 -8.41 -5.27 -22.33
N LEU A 141 -7.28 -5.66 -22.91
CA LEU A 141 -5.95 -5.60 -22.30
C LEU A 141 -5.13 -4.48 -22.94
N TYR A 142 -4.69 -3.54 -22.15
CA TYR A 142 -3.87 -2.41 -22.55
C TYR A 142 -2.46 -2.60 -22.04
N ILE A 143 -1.48 -2.54 -22.94
CA ILE A 143 -0.05 -2.54 -22.60
C ILE A 143 0.51 -1.19 -23.03
N ALA A 144 0.99 -0.40 -22.08
CA ALA A 144 1.40 0.98 -22.31
C ALA A 144 2.79 1.25 -21.74
N LEU A 145 3.64 1.88 -22.54
CA LEU A 145 4.87 2.50 -22.07
C LEU A 145 4.56 3.90 -21.58
N LEU A 146 4.83 4.15 -20.33
CA LEU A 146 4.62 5.41 -19.64
C LEU A 146 5.96 6.09 -19.38
N SER A 147 6.03 7.39 -19.56
CA SER A 147 7.16 8.20 -19.14
C SER A 147 6.77 9.16 -18.03
N ARG A 148 7.76 9.77 -17.36
CA ARG A 148 7.59 10.74 -16.28
C ARG A 148 6.86 10.21 -15.05
N CYS A 149 6.94 8.94 -14.76
CA CYS A 149 6.51 8.40 -13.48
C CYS A 149 7.52 8.80 -12.39
N PHE A 150 7.03 9.13 -11.21
CA PHE A 150 7.88 9.52 -10.09
C PHE A 150 7.91 8.41 -9.04
N VAL A 151 9.11 7.94 -8.69
CA VAL A 151 9.32 6.86 -7.73
C VAL A 151 10.43 7.24 -6.77
N GLU A 152 10.08 7.53 -5.52
CA GLU A 152 11.04 7.74 -4.41
C GLU A 152 12.16 8.74 -4.74
N GLY A 153 11.78 9.89 -5.31
CA GLY A 153 12.71 10.98 -5.63
C GLY A 153 13.29 10.96 -7.04
N GLU A 154 12.97 9.96 -7.86
CA GLU A 154 13.47 9.80 -9.21
C GLU A 154 12.33 9.80 -10.24
N THR A 155 12.59 10.33 -11.43
CA THR A 155 11.68 10.22 -12.57
C THR A 155 12.12 9.04 -13.42
N VAL A 156 11.22 8.10 -13.65
CA VAL A 156 11.47 6.85 -14.36
C VAL A 156 10.39 6.56 -15.41
N ASP A 157 10.71 5.70 -16.37
CA ASP A 157 9.71 5.11 -17.24
C ASP A 157 9.00 3.95 -16.54
N ALA A 158 7.81 3.58 -17.03
CA ALA A 158 7.08 2.46 -16.50
C ALA A 158 6.34 1.69 -17.59
N LEU A 159 6.15 0.38 -17.39
CA LEU A 159 5.29 -0.46 -18.20
C LEU A 159 3.95 -0.65 -17.47
N GLY A 160 2.88 -0.14 -18.06
CA GLY A 160 1.52 -0.33 -17.58
C GLY A 160 0.85 -1.53 -18.26
N ILE A 161 0.21 -2.38 -17.47
CA ILE A 161 -0.61 -3.51 -17.91
C ILE A 161 -1.98 -3.35 -17.28
N PHE A 162 -3.00 -3.06 -18.07
CA PHE A 162 -4.34 -2.77 -17.55
C PHE A 162 -5.38 -3.64 -18.25
N LYS A 163 -6.37 -4.12 -17.49
CA LYS A 163 -7.46 -4.93 -18.04
C LYS A 163 -8.81 -4.36 -17.64
N SER A 164 -9.65 -4.12 -18.66
CA SER A 164 -11.05 -3.72 -18.50
C SER A 164 -11.95 -4.94 -18.64
N GLU A 165 -12.67 -5.30 -17.60
CA GLU A 165 -13.54 -6.49 -17.57
C GLU A 165 -15.02 -6.14 -17.56
N ASN A 166 -15.37 -4.95 -17.08
CA ASN A 166 -16.75 -4.52 -16.91
C ASN A 166 -17.06 -3.32 -17.78
N LYS A 167 -18.23 -3.34 -18.41
CA LYS A 167 -18.79 -2.22 -19.15
C LYS A 167 -20.06 -1.74 -18.45
N GLU A 168 -20.27 -0.44 -18.44
CA GLU A 168 -21.45 0.20 -17.89
C GLU A 168 -22.30 0.75 -19.03
N THR A 169 -23.63 0.64 -18.91
CA THR A 169 -24.56 1.23 -19.86
C THR A 169 -24.73 2.71 -19.56
N TYR A 170 -24.67 3.56 -20.56
CA TYR A 170 -24.92 4.99 -20.46
C TYR A 170 -25.91 5.45 -21.51
N LEU A 171 -26.57 6.59 -21.24
CA LEU A 171 -27.52 7.22 -22.16
C LEU A 171 -26.81 8.36 -22.89
N LYS A 172 -27.02 8.40 -24.21
CA LYS A 172 -26.70 9.56 -25.05
C LYS A 172 -27.98 10.31 -25.35
N VAL A 173 -28.01 11.60 -25.03
CA VAL A 173 -29.08 12.49 -25.38
C VAL A 173 -28.54 13.45 -26.43
N PHE A 174 -29.19 13.52 -27.59
CA PHE A 174 -28.77 14.38 -28.71
C PHE A 174 -29.94 15.04 -29.39
N PRO A 175 -29.76 16.25 -29.97
CA PRO A 175 -30.81 16.94 -30.71
C PRO A 175 -31.27 16.15 -31.95
N GLN A 176 -32.56 16.00 -32.13
CA GLN A 176 -33.17 15.42 -33.34
C GLN A 176 -34.40 16.21 -33.75
N GLY A 177 -34.33 16.88 -34.90
CA GLY A 177 -35.37 17.81 -35.34
C GLY A 177 -35.55 19.00 -34.39
N GLU A 178 -36.78 19.28 -33.95
CA GLU A 178 -37.09 20.29 -32.92
C GLU A 178 -37.03 19.73 -31.47
N GLY A 179 -36.72 18.46 -31.30
CA GLY A 179 -36.68 17.77 -30.00
C GLY A 179 -35.33 17.12 -29.68
N PHE A 180 -35.41 16.10 -28.85
CA PHE A 180 -34.26 15.29 -28.45
C PHE A 180 -34.58 13.81 -28.62
N ASP A 181 -33.56 13.04 -28.98
CA ASP A 181 -33.64 11.58 -28.98
C ASP A 181 -32.66 11.00 -27.92
N ILE A 182 -32.93 9.77 -27.48
CA ILE A 182 -32.18 9.11 -26.42
C ILE A 182 -31.80 7.72 -26.91
N GLU A 183 -30.49 7.47 -26.94
CA GLU A 183 -29.90 6.15 -27.21
C GLU A 183 -29.16 5.62 -26.00
N SER A 184 -29.10 4.29 -25.86
CA SER A 184 -28.22 3.64 -24.91
C SER A 184 -27.00 3.08 -25.60
N ASP A 185 -25.83 3.18 -24.93
CA ASP A 185 -24.60 2.59 -25.39
C ASP A 185 -23.85 1.99 -24.20
N SER A 186 -22.84 1.16 -24.48
CA SER A 186 -22.06 0.46 -23.46
C SER A 186 -20.59 0.86 -23.56
N GLY A 187 -20.00 1.28 -22.48
CA GLY A 187 -18.62 1.74 -22.44
C GLY A 187 -17.92 1.50 -21.11
N ILE A 188 -16.64 1.80 -21.11
CA ILE A 188 -15.77 1.68 -19.93
C ILE A 188 -15.96 2.91 -19.05
N ASN A 189 -16.18 2.70 -17.75
CA ASN A 189 -16.18 3.79 -16.77
C ASN A 189 -14.74 4.19 -16.45
N ILE A 190 -14.30 5.35 -16.92
CA ILE A 190 -12.94 5.86 -16.72
C ILE A 190 -12.56 6.16 -15.27
N ASN A 191 -13.50 6.10 -14.35
CA ASN A 191 -13.25 6.28 -12.91
C ASN A 191 -13.11 4.94 -12.16
N LYS A 192 -13.13 3.80 -12.90
CA LYS A 192 -13.13 2.46 -12.29
C LYS A 192 -12.31 1.49 -13.13
N LEU A 193 -11.06 1.31 -12.73
CA LEU A 193 -10.17 0.31 -13.32
C LEU A 193 -10.43 -1.05 -12.63
N ASP A 194 -10.65 -2.10 -13.42
CA ASP A 194 -10.88 -3.45 -12.89
C ASP A 194 -9.59 -4.10 -12.41
N LYS A 195 -8.57 -4.17 -13.27
CA LYS A 195 -7.24 -4.71 -12.96
C LYS A 195 -6.16 -3.84 -13.58
N GLY A 196 -5.10 -3.63 -12.83
CA GLY A 196 -3.96 -2.86 -13.30
C GLY A 196 -2.66 -3.28 -12.62
N CYS A 197 -1.58 -3.12 -13.36
CA CYS A 197 -0.21 -3.25 -12.87
C CYS A 197 0.63 -2.15 -13.51
N ILE A 198 1.41 -1.44 -12.72
CA ILE A 198 2.41 -0.49 -13.20
C ILE A 198 3.76 -0.98 -12.68
N ILE A 199 4.66 -1.30 -13.60
CA ILE A 199 6.03 -1.76 -13.35
C ILE A 199 6.94 -0.58 -13.64
N TYR A 200 7.59 -0.05 -12.62
CA TYR A 200 8.49 1.10 -12.73
C TYR A 200 9.91 0.62 -13.02
N ASN A 201 10.62 1.28 -13.94
CA ASN A 201 12.01 0.97 -14.29
C ASN A 201 12.97 1.40 -13.19
N LYS A 202 12.82 0.76 -12.04
CA LYS A 202 13.63 0.96 -10.83
C LYS A 202 13.81 -0.37 -10.10
N GLU A 203 15.03 -0.61 -9.59
CA GLU A 203 15.37 -1.84 -8.83
C GLU A 203 15.13 -3.12 -9.65
N ALA A 204 15.60 -3.13 -10.91
CA ALA A 204 15.37 -4.22 -11.84
C ALA A 204 15.83 -5.58 -11.32
N GLU A 205 17.03 -5.66 -10.76
CA GLU A 205 17.64 -6.89 -10.23
C GLU A 205 16.81 -7.53 -9.11
N GLU A 206 16.06 -6.70 -8.39
CA GLU A 206 15.23 -7.11 -7.27
C GLU A 206 13.77 -7.40 -7.66
N GLY A 207 13.41 -7.24 -8.95
CA GLY A 207 12.08 -7.52 -9.47
C GLY A 207 11.26 -6.29 -9.83
N PHE A 208 11.88 -5.15 -10.03
CA PHE A 208 11.27 -3.83 -10.25
C PHE A 208 10.38 -3.37 -9.08
N VAL A 209 10.12 -2.08 -9.01
CA VAL A 209 9.06 -1.53 -8.16
C VAL A 209 7.73 -1.66 -8.89
N VAL A 210 6.73 -2.24 -8.25
CA VAL A 210 5.44 -2.56 -8.86
C VAL A 210 4.29 -2.08 -8.01
N GLN A 211 3.30 -1.44 -8.62
CA GLN A 211 2.00 -1.19 -8.01
C GLN A 211 0.91 -2.01 -8.71
N VAL A 212 -0.08 -2.46 -7.95
CA VAL A 212 -1.14 -3.34 -8.46
C VAL A 212 -2.51 -2.90 -7.98
N VAL A 213 -3.49 -3.03 -8.86
CA VAL A 213 -4.92 -2.84 -8.59
C VAL A 213 -5.65 -4.10 -9.05
N ASP A 214 -6.48 -4.67 -8.17
CA ASP A 214 -7.48 -5.67 -8.49
C ASP A 214 -8.75 -5.39 -7.68
N VAL A 215 -9.77 -4.88 -8.35
CA VAL A 215 -11.05 -4.49 -7.73
C VAL A 215 -12.11 -5.58 -7.90
N SER A 216 -11.93 -6.45 -8.89
CA SER A 216 -12.95 -7.40 -9.33
C SER A 216 -13.10 -8.62 -8.41
N ASN A 217 -12.07 -8.97 -7.65
CA ASN A 217 -12.03 -10.18 -6.85
C ASN A 217 -11.78 -9.87 -5.38
N ARG A 218 -12.80 -10.09 -4.54
CA ARG A 218 -12.71 -9.85 -3.10
C ARG A 218 -12.39 -11.13 -2.30
N SER A 219 -12.49 -12.30 -2.91
CA SER A 219 -12.19 -13.58 -2.25
C SER A 219 -12.14 -14.74 -3.26
N GLY A 220 -11.35 -15.79 -2.96
CA GLY A 220 -11.28 -17.05 -3.69
C GLY A 220 -10.16 -17.16 -4.73
N GLU A 221 -10.05 -18.32 -5.41
CA GLU A 221 -8.99 -18.62 -6.39
C GLU A 221 -8.96 -17.66 -7.58
N ALA A 222 -10.11 -17.17 -8.02
CA ALA A 222 -10.20 -16.15 -9.05
C ALA A 222 -9.64 -14.78 -8.61
N ALA A 223 -9.48 -14.54 -7.31
CA ALA A 223 -8.86 -13.33 -6.80
C ALA A 223 -7.33 -13.34 -6.95
N ALA A 224 -6.73 -14.48 -6.73
CA ALA A 224 -5.27 -14.63 -6.70
C ALA A 224 -4.66 -14.73 -8.11
N PHE A 225 -5.43 -15.08 -9.17
CA PHE A 225 -4.84 -15.33 -10.50
C PHE A 225 -4.07 -14.13 -11.06
N TRP A 226 -4.53 -12.88 -10.79
CA TRP A 226 -3.86 -11.68 -11.29
C TRP A 226 -2.53 -11.44 -10.60
N THR A 227 -2.48 -11.58 -9.27
CA THR A 227 -1.28 -11.34 -8.46
C THR A 227 -0.33 -12.53 -8.44
N ASP A 228 -0.86 -13.75 -8.39
CA ASP A 228 -0.05 -14.94 -8.15
C ASP A 228 0.30 -15.65 -9.47
N SER A 229 -0.72 -16.04 -10.29
CA SER A 229 -0.46 -16.83 -11.49
C SER A 229 0.06 -15.99 -12.67
N PHE A 230 -0.44 -14.74 -12.83
CA PHE A 230 -0.05 -13.88 -13.95
C PHE A 230 1.15 -13.01 -13.61
N LEU A 231 1.07 -12.18 -12.56
CA LEU A 231 2.16 -11.27 -12.20
C LEU A 231 3.25 -11.98 -11.39
N ASN A 232 2.87 -12.92 -10.53
CA ASN A 232 3.72 -13.58 -9.55
C ASN A 232 4.52 -12.54 -8.76
N ILE A 233 3.81 -11.77 -7.93
CA ILE A 233 4.37 -10.67 -7.15
C ILE A 233 4.48 -11.04 -5.67
N ARG A 234 5.49 -10.43 -5.02
CA ARG A 234 5.62 -10.40 -3.56
C ARG A 234 5.62 -8.97 -3.07
N GLN A 235 5.12 -8.73 -1.86
CA GLN A 235 5.16 -7.40 -1.27
C GLN A 235 6.62 -6.96 -1.09
N ARG A 236 6.92 -5.71 -1.47
CA ARG A 236 8.26 -5.11 -1.28
C ARG A 236 8.49 -4.82 0.19
N GLN A 237 9.62 -5.25 0.71
CA GLN A 237 10.03 -5.02 2.10
C GLN A 237 10.58 -3.59 2.28
N ASP A 238 9.75 -2.61 2.02
CA ASP A 238 10.06 -1.19 2.14
C ASP A 238 9.72 -0.63 3.54
N ALA A 239 9.86 0.67 3.72
CA ALA A 239 9.55 1.33 4.98
C ALA A 239 8.08 1.14 5.40
N TYR A 240 7.15 1.08 4.43
CA TYR A 240 5.73 0.81 4.72
C TYR A 240 5.55 -0.60 5.27
N PHE A 241 6.10 -1.59 4.59
CA PHE A 241 6.07 -2.99 5.00
C PHE A 241 6.64 -3.17 6.41
N ASN A 242 7.87 -2.70 6.64
CA ASN A 242 8.52 -2.83 7.94
C ASN A 242 7.72 -2.17 9.07
N THR A 243 7.17 -0.98 8.83
CA THR A 243 6.34 -0.28 9.82
C THR A 243 5.05 -1.05 10.12
N GLN A 244 4.35 -1.53 9.10
CA GLN A 244 3.11 -2.27 9.24
C GLN A 244 3.33 -3.58 10.01
N HIS A 245 4.34 -4.35 9.61
CA HIS A 245 4.64 -5.63 10.26
C HIS A 245 5.16 -5.45 11.69
N THR A 246 5.95 -4.41 11.98
CA THR A 246 6.36 -4.08 13.35
C THR A 246 5.14 -3.79 14.25
N ILE A 247 4.15 -3.06 13.75
CA ILE A 247 2.91 -2.81 14.48
C ILE A 247 2.13 -4.10 14.75
N ASN A 248 2.03 -4.97 13.74
CA ASN A 248 1.35 -6.26 13.87
C ASN A 248 2.09 -7.19 14.84
N LEU A 249 3.41 -7.25 14.75
CA LEU A 249 4.29 -8.00 15.66
C LEU A 249 4.09 -7.54 17.12
N CYS A 250 4.16 -6.23 17.40
CA CYS A 250 3.95 -5.69 18.73
C CYS A 250 2.55 -5.99 19.26
N LYS A 251 1.53 -5.89 18.41
CA LYS A 251 0.16 -6.22 18.78
C LYS A 251 0.00 -7.69 19.12
N GLY A 252 0.49 -8.60 18.27
CA GLY A 252 0.43 -10.05 18.48
C GLY A 252 1.14 -10.42 19.78
N PHE A 253 2.36 -9.94 19.98
CA PHE A 253 3.13 -10.17 21.19
C PHE A 253 2.37 -9.76 22.46
N VAL A 254 1.88 -8.52 22.51
CA VAL A 254 1.16 -8.00 23.70
C VAL A 254 -0.20 -8.67 23.91
N SER A 255 -0.90 -9.05 22.84
CA SER A 255 -2.27 -9.57 22.93
C SER A 255 -2.36 -11.08 23.08
N GLU A 256 -1.38 -11.82 22.56
CA GLU A 256 -1.38 -13.28 22.44
C GLU A 256 -0.26 -13.92 23.27
N GLN A 257 1.01 -13.53 23.04
CA GLN A 257 2.16 -14.17 23.68
C GLN A 257 2.31 -13.79 25.18
N LEU A 258 2.30 -12.50 25.49
CA LEU A 258 2.50 -12.06 26.88
C LEU A 258 1.49 -12.62 27.89
N PRO A 259 0.18 -12.80 27.58
CA PRO A 259 -0.76 -13.42 28.52
C PRO A 259 -0.50 -14.92 28.79
N GLU A 260 0.24 -15.60 27.91
CA GLU A 260 0.61 -17.01 28.08
C GLU A 260 1.85 -17.16 28.99
N GLU A 261 2.76 -16.17 28.97
CA GLU A 261 4.01 -16.21 29.71
C GLU A 261 3.94 -15.48 31.07
N TYR A 262 3.08 -14.45 31.16
CA TYR A 262 3.01 -13.56 32.34
C TYR A 262 1.56 -13.36 32.80
N GLU A 263 1.39 -13.21 34.11
CA GLU A 263 0.11 -12.78 34.69
C GLU A 263 -0.15 -11.29 34.41
N ILE A 264 -0.53 -10.94 33.18
CA ILE A 264 -0.86 -9.57 32.79
C ILE A 264 -2.36 -9.42 32.51
N ASN A 265 -2.93 -8.33 32.96
CA ASN A 265 -4.33 -8.00 32.71
C ASN A 265 -4.50 -7.16 31.44
N LYS A 266 -5.74 -6.91 31.03
CA LYS A 266 -6.05 -6.10 29.84
C LYS A 266 -5.60 -4.64 29.94
N ALA A 267 -5.50 -4.08 31.15
CA ALA A 267 -5.00 -2.72 31.31
C ALA A 267 -3.48 -2.64 31.09
N ASP A 268 -2.73 -3.64 31.55
CA ASP A 268 -1.28 -3.74 31.32
C ASP A 268 -0.96 -3.93 29.84
N GLN A 269 -1.70 -4.82 29.16
CA GLN A 269 -1.62 -4.97 27.70
C GLN A 269 -1.87 -3.65 26.97
N ALA A 270 -2.90 -2.94 27.41
CA ALA A 270 -3.26 -1.64 26.91
C ALA A 270 -2.16 -0.58 27.14
N ALA A 271 -1.52 -0.60 28.29
CA ALA A 271 -0.42 0.29 28.60
C ALA A 271 0.80 0.04 27.70
N LEU A 272 1.15 -1.22 27.45
CA LEU A 272 2.24 -1.60 26.55
C LEU A 272 1.96 -1.19 25.09
N LEU A 273 0.74 -1.41 24.58
CA LEU A 273 0.34 -0.97 23.24
C LEU A 273 0.38 0.57 23.11
N SER A 274 0.14 1.31 24.21
CA SER A 274 0.30 2.76 24.16
C SER A 274 1.75 3.20 24.12
N LYS A 275 2.59 2.63 24.97
CA LYS A 275 4.02 2.92 24.94
C LYS A 275 4.57 2.65 23.53
N THR A 276 4.12 1.53 22.91
CA THR A 276 4.43 1.22 21.50
C THR A 276 3.98 2.33 20.56
N ALA A 277 2.74 2.77 20.68
CA ALA A 277 2.19 3.82 19.83
C ALA A 277 2.92 5.16 20.00
N ASP A 278 3.23 5.53 21.25
CA ASP A 278 3.95 6.76 21.58
C ASP A 278 5.39 6.70 21.03
N TYR A 279 6.11 5.59 21.24
CA TYR A 279 7.44 5.38 20.67
C TYR A 279 7.44 5.55 19.14
N LEU A 280 6.55 4.82 18.45
CA LEU A 280 6.48 4.87 16.98
C LEU A 280 6.08 6.23 16.43
N LYS A 281 5.33 7.04 17.21
CA LYS A 281 4.94 8.39 16.83
C LYS A 281 6.08 9.41 17.00
N ASP A 282 6.88 9.24 18.04
CA ASP A 282 7.90 10.21 18.43
C ASP A 282 9.25 9.99 17.72
N CYS A 283 9.49 8.80 17.16
CA CYS A 283 10.70 8.51 16.39
C CYS A 283 10.46 8.52 14.88
N LYS A 284 11.50 8.88 14.12
CA LYS A 284 11.51 8.78 12.64
C LYS A 284 12.14 7.49 12.13
N GLN A 285 12.98 6.90 12.94
CA GLN A 285 13.64 5.63 12.69
C GLN A 285 13.31 4.68 13.83
N PHE A 286 12.88 3.49 13.48
CA PHE A 286 12.74 2.39 14.41
C PHE A 286 14.14 1.86 14.73
N ASP A 287 14.38 1.58 16.00
CA ASP A 287 15.55 0.91 16.52
C ASP A 287 15.08 -0.12 17.53
N LEU A 288 15.39 -1.40 17.29
CA LEU A 288 14.87 -2.51 18.08
C LEU A 288 15.34 -2.49 19.53
N GLU A 289 16.62 -2.15 19.77
CA GLU A 289 17.17 -2.12 21.13
C GLU A 289 16.52 -0.99 21.94
N ARG A 290 16.51 0.20 21.36
CA ARG A 290 15.88 1.37 21.97
C ARG A 290 14.39 1.15 22.21
N PHE A 291 13.68 0.52 21.25
CA PHE A 291 12.28 0.16 21.42
C PHE A 291 12.08 -0.78 22.60
N GLY A 292 12.91 -1.82 22.73
CA GLY A 292 12.87 -2.75 23.84
C GLY A 292 13.05 -2.06 25.20
N ASP A 293 14.02 -1.14 25.29
CA ASP A 293 14.33 -0.40 26.50
C ASP A 293 13.20 0.57 26.89
N GLU A 294 12.64 1.33 25.94
CA GLU A 294 11.63 2.33 26.22
C GLU A 294 10.22 1.73 26.46
N VAL A 295 9.88 0.63 25.78
CA VAL A 295 8.54 0.04 25.83
C VAL A 295 8.44 -1.03 26.90
N PHE A 296 9.37 -1.97 26.93
CA PHE A 296 9.34 -3.11 27.84
C PHE A 296 10.12 -2.83 29.14
N GLY A 297 11.35 -2.32 29.03
CA GLY A 297 12.20 -1.95 30.16
C GLY A 297 12.77 -3.12 30.97
N ASP A 298 12.19 -4.31 30.86
CA ASP A 298 12.61 -5.54 31.51
C ASP A 298 13.33 -6.48 30.54
N ASP A 299 14.46 -7.06 30.97
CA ASP A 299 15.29 -7.87 30.09
C ASP A 299 14.65 -9.22 29.73
N GLU A 300 13.85 -9.82 30.62
CA GLU A 300 13.12 -11.05 30.32
C GLU A 300 12.07 -10.81 29.26
N MET A 301 11.32 -9.73 29.37
CA MET A 301 10.30 -9.34 28.39
C MET A 301 10.91 -8.97 27.03
N LYS A 302 12.07 -8.29 27.02
CA LYS A 302 12.83 -8.03 25.79
C LYS A 302 13.27 -9.32 25.11
N GLN A 303 13.72 -10.29 25.87
CA GLN A 303 14.14 -11.60 25.33
C GLN A 303 12.93 -12.37 24.76
N SER A 304 11.81 -12.39 25.47
CA SER A 304 10.56 -13.00 24.99
C SER A 304 10.11 -12.35 23.67
N PHE A 305 10.14 -11.00 23.58
CA PHE A 305 9.82 -10.29 22.34
C PHE A 305 10.74 -10.66 21.17
N ARG A 306 12.05 -10.80 21.40
CA ARG A 306 12.99 -11.25 20.37
C ARG A 306 12.65 -12.67 19.88
N SER A 307 12.36 -13.58 20.79
CA SER A 307 12.00 -14.96 20.45
C SER A 307 10.68 -15.01 19.65
N TYR A 308 9.68 -14.20 20.06
CA TYR A 308 8.42 -14.07 19.33
C TYR A 308 8.63 -13.49 17.92
N ARG A 309 9.51 -12.49 17.78
CA ARG A 309 9.90 -11.92 16.49
C ARG A 309 10.53 -12.97 15.57
N GLU A 310 11.49 -13.76 16.05
CA GLU A 310 12.14 -14.81 15.28
C GLU A 310 11.12 -15.86 14.78
N GLN A 311 10.11 -16.18 15.59
CA GLN A 311 9.05 -17.07 15.17
C GLN A 311 8.14 -16.42 14.11
N TYR A 312 7.78 -15.16 14.31
CA TYR A 312 6.98 -14.38 13.36
C TYR A 312 7.69 -14.27 12.00
N GLU A 313 9.01 -14.01 11.98
CA GLU A 313 9.82 -13.96 10.76
C GLU A 313 9.78 -15.29 9.98
N LYS A 314 9.86 -16.42 10.69
CA LYS A 314 9.76 -17.75 10.08
C LYS A 314 8.36 -18.05 9.55
N ASP A 315 7.30 -17.69 10.29
CA ASP A 315 5.93 -17.96 9.93
C ASP A 315 5.49 -17.18 8.67
N TYR A 316 6.05 -15.99 8.47
CA TYR A 316 5.74 -15.12 7.35
C TYR A 316 6.79 -15.09 6.24
N ASP A 317 7.86 -15.91 6.34
CA ASP A 317 8.98 -15.97 5.38
C ASP A 317 9.56 -14.58 5.09
N MET A 318 9.93 -13.85 6.14
CA MET A 318 10.43 -12.48 6.07
C MET A 318 11.57 -12.25 7.06
N ASP A 319 12.38 -11.23 6.77
CA ASP A 319 13.41 -10.71 7.66
C ASP A 319 13.10 -9.27 8.05
N PHE A 320 13.09 -8.95 9.34
CA PHE A 320 12.97 -7.58 9.80
C PHE A 320 14.35 -6.94 9.96
N ALA A 321 14.50 -5.74 9.41
CA ALA A 321 15.64 -4.90 9.77
C ALA A 321 15.51 -4.44 11.24
N ASP A 322 16.60 -4.50 12.00
CA ASP A 322 16.64 -3.99 13.38
C ASP A 322 16.49 -2.47 13.43
N ASN A 323 16.88 -1.79 12.33
CA ASN A 323 16.82 -0.35 12.16
C ASN A 323 16.28 -0.01 10.79
N PHE A 324 15.21 0.79 10.74
CA PHE A 324 14.61 1.26 9.48
C PHE A 324 13.86 2.59 9.65
N THR A 325 13.66 3.30 8.55
CA THR A 325 12.86 4.53 8.54
C THR A 325 11.38 4.19 8.64
N LEU A 326 10.67 4.79 9.60
CA LEU A 326 9.23 4.61 9.76
C LEU A 326 8.44 5.29 8.63
N SER A 327 7.40 4.62 8.16
CA SER A 327 6.45 5.17 7.20
C SER A 327 5.32 5.90 7.91
N ASP A 328 5.25 7.23 7.72
CA ASP A 328 4.15 8.07 8.25
C ASP A 328 2.78 7.58 7.77
N GLU A 329 2.70 7.02 6.57
CA GLU A 329 1.45 6.53 6.01
C GLU A 329 1.02 5.21 6.64
N ALA A 330 1.96 4.28 6.86
CA ALA A 330 1.70 3.05 7.58
C ALA A 330 1.26 3.36 9.02
N LEU A 331 1.97 4.26 9.72
CA LEU A 331 1.59 4.70 11.06
C LEU A 331 0.16 5.24 11.10
N ARG A 332 -0.22 6.14 10.18
CA ARG A 332 -1.61 6.69 10.14
C ARG A 332 -2.66 5.64 9.87
N ARG A 333 -2.41 4.67 9.00
CA ARG A 333 -3.36 3.61 8.66
C ARG A 333 -3.49 2.58 9.78
N GLU A 334 -2.37 2.23 10.40
CA GLU A 334 -2.31 1.16 11.39
C GLU A 334 -2.53 1.65 12.84
N GLN A 335 -2.53 2.95 13.11
CA GLN A 335 -2.83 3.52 14.44
C GLN A 335 -4.08 2.95 15.10
N ARG A 336 -5.10 2.61 14.31
CA ARG A 336 -6.34 2.00 14.82
C ARG A 336 -6.09 0.66 15.54
N TYR A 337 -5.06 -0.08 15.16
CA TYR A 337 -4.73 -1.38 15.76
C TYR A 337 -3.99 -1.25 17.09
N LEU A 338 -3.37 -0.09 17.33
CA LEU A 338 -2.72 0.24 18.60
C LEU A 338 -3.69 0.96 19.59
N ARG A 339 -4.94 1.16 19.21
CA ARG A 339 -5.94 1.75 20.09
C ARG A 339 -6.29 0.77 21.20
N THR A 340 -6.32 1.28 22.42
CA THR A 340 -6.73 0.49 23.57
C THR A 340 -8.24 0.40 23.64
N ILE A 341 -8.75 -0.81 23.51
CA ILE A 341 -10.16 -1.12 23.66
C ILE A 341 -10.29 -2.14 24.79
N LEU A 342 -10.88 -1.73 25.90
CA LEU A 342 -11.26 -2.65 26.97
C LEU A 342 -12.68 -3.16 26.69
N LYS A 343 -12.78 -4.45 26.35
CA LYS A 343 -14.07 -5.14 26.25
C LYS A 343 -14.29 -5.87 27.56
N LEU A 344 -15.29 -5.42 28.31
CA LEU A 344 -15.65 -5.98 29.60
C LEU A 344 -17.00 -6.67 29.46
N ASP A 345 -16.98 -8.00 29.47
CA ASP A 345 -18.12 -8.88 29.23
C ASP A 345 -18.96 -8.50 27.98
N LYS A 346 -20.30 -8.67 28.03
CA LYS A 346 -21.20 -8.31 26.93
C LYS A 346 -21.69 -6.85 26.99
N ASN A 347 -21.42 -6.14 28.08
CA ASN A 347 -22.12 -4.90 28.42
C ASN A 347 -21.27 -3.65 28.19
N PHE A 348 -19.92 -3.75 28.31
CA PHE A 348 -19.06 -2.58 28.29
C PHE A 348 -17.94 -2.69 27.30
N THR A 349 -17.79 -1.65 26.50
CA THR A 349 -16.62 -1.43 25.65
C THR A 349 -16.11 -0.03 25.88
N VAL A 350 -14.88 0.09 26.38
CA VAL A 350 -14.26 1.37 26.73
C VAL A 350 -13.10 1.63 25.78
N TYR A 351 -13.11 2.81 25.15
CA TYR A 351 -12.04 3.28 24.28
C TYR A 351 -11.15 4.24 25.05
N ILE A 352 -9.87 3.91 25.21
CA ILE A 352 -8.90 4.75 25.92
C ILE A 352 -7.97 5.38 24.88
N HIS A 353 -8.01 6.72 24.77
CA HIS A 353 -7.23 7.49 23.81
C HIS A 353 -5.94 8.09 24.37
N GLY A 354 -5.72 8.01 25.69
CA GLY A 354 -4.55 8.56 26.38
C GLY A 354 -4.72 8.51 27.90
N ALA A 355 -3.82 9.19 28.65
CA ALA A 355 -3.89 9.35 30.12
C ALA A 355 -4.13 8.04 30.90
N ARG A 356 -3.44 6.97 30.54
CA ARG A 356 -3.66 5.62 31.10
C ARG A 356 -3.19 5.46 32.53
N ASN A 357 -2.30 6.31 33.00
CA ASN A 357 -1.96 6.47 34.40
C ASN A 357 -3.18 6.91 35.27
N ARG A 358 -4.31 7.23 34.64
CA ARG A 358 -5.59 7.56 35.26
C ARG A 358 -6.59 6.39 35.21
N VAL A 359 -6.15 5.19 34.86
CA VAL A 359 -6.96 3.98 34.86
C VAL A 359 -6.51 3.09 36.00
N GLU A 360 -7.39 2.88 36.98
CA GLU A 360 -7.20 1.95 38.09
C GLU A 360 -8.07 0.71 37.86
N HIS A 361 -7.63 -0.44 38.29
CA HIS A 361 -8.43 -1.66 38.30
C HIS A 361 -8.28 -2.41 39.59
N GLY A 362 -9.26 -3.25 39.90
CA GLY A 362 -9.27 -4.04 41.11
C GLY A 362 -10.44 -5.01 41.16
N GLU A 363 -10.58 -5.66 42.28
CA GLU A 363 -11.70 -6.53 42.60
C GLU A 363 -12.39 -5.97 43.86
N ASP A 364 -13.72 -5.82 43.78
CA ASP A 364 -14.53 -5.40 44.87
C ASP A 364 -14.67 -6.54 45.88
N SER A 365 -14.22 -6.33 47.12
CA SER A 365 -14.15 -7.37 48.16
C SER A 365 -15.52 -7.82 48.69
N GLU A 366 -16.58 -7.05 48.45
CA GLU A 366 -17.93 -7.37 48.93
C GLU A 366 -18.70 -8.17 47.87
N THR A 367 -18.51 -7.81 46.58
CA THR A 367 -19.27 -8.41 45.49
C THR A 367 -18.47 -9.45 44.68
N GLY A 368 -17.14 -9.48 44.81
CA GLY A 368 -16.24 -10.29 44.00
C GLY A 368 -16.20 -9.88 42.53
N LEU A 369 -16.76 -8.71 42.18
CA LEU A 369 -16.75 -8.18 40.83
C LEU A 369 -15.46 -7.40 40.56
N LYS A 370 -14.90 -7.60 39.35
CA LYS A 370 -13.75 -6.80 38.87
C LYS A 370 -14.24 -5.43 38.42
N TYR A 371 -13.46 -4.39 38.68
CA TYR A 371 -13.77 -3.04 38.24
C TYR A 371 -12.62 -2.34 37.55
N TYR A 372 -12.95 -1.35 36.68
CA TYR A 372 -12.06 -0.32 36.19
C TYR A 372 -12.57 1.04 36.63
N LYS A 373 -11.67 1.88 37.14
CA LYS A 373 -11.94 3.24 37.57
C LYS A 373 -11.14 4.20 36.68
N PHE A 374 -11.84 5.18 36.10
CA PHE A 374 -11.27 6.17 35.20
C PHE A 374 -11.28 7.53 35.86
N LEU A 375 -10.10 8.17 35.99
CA LEU A 375 -9.95 9.51 36.54
C LEU A 375 -9.90 10.51 35.39
N TYR A 376 -10.76 11.51 35.40
CA TYR A 376 -10.87 12.51 34.31
C TYR A 376 -10.99 13.93 34.89
N ASP A 377 -10.62 14.95 34.09
CA ASP A 377 -10.63 16.35 34.50
C ASP A 377 -11.99 17.00 34.28
N GLN A 378 -12.65 16.73 33.14
CA GLN A 378 -13.90 17.36 32.76
C GLN A 378 -14.78 16.40 31.95
N GLU A 379 -16.07 16.44 32.24
CA GLU A 379 -17.10 15.82 31.43
C GLU A 379 -17.48 16.76 30.29
N LYS A 380 -17.59 16.21 29.04
CA LYS A 380 -17.94 17.00 27.86
C LYS A 380 -19.35 16.71 27.41
#